data_f849d2db102f609314789758172607bb
#
_entry.id   f849d2db102f609314789758172607bb
#
_cell.length_a   1.000
_cell.length_b   1.000
_cell.length_c   1.000
_cell.angle_alpha   90.00
_cell.angle_beta   90.00
_cell.angle_gamma   90.00
#
_symmetry.space_group_name_H-M   'P 1'
#
loop_
_entity.id
_entity.type
_entity.pdbx_description
1 polymer ?
#
loop_
_entity_poly.entity_id
_entity_poly.type
_entity_poly.pdbx_seq_one_letter_code
_entity_poly.pdbx_strand_id
1 'polypeptide(L)'
;MFDTQAHFRRPMLLATILVLLLSAGCHRTDVHSTLAANSFIGSNGQPTMLAAYLPWFGQPGHINVGYSSQDRVVMDKQIDQAKQLGIAAFVVNWYGQHHDFEDKSYTLMQQVAAEKNFKVAIMYDENDSEPGAETDAVLADLQYAYDRYIGAHAIVPRSAYLDYDGRPMIFIFPKGGHTDWSRVHQAVNSWDNPPLLIMKDIRPPEAAAFDGFYAWVNPGKQGWQSDGSNWGQQYLDNFYKTMVADYPNKIAVGAAWPGFDDSKASWSQNRKMSGRCGRTFNDTLRLFRRYYDQQRQLPFLMIETWNDYEEGTAIERGVDTCK
;
A
#
# COMPACT_ATOMS: atom_id res chain seq x y z
N MET A 1 72.27 -6.84 -52.53
CA MET A 1 71.79 -6.66 -53.92
C MET A 1 70.29 -6.39 -53.81
N PHE A 2 69.85 -5.15 -54.18
CA PHE A 2 68.44 -4.62 -54.29
C PHE A 2 67.57 -4.71 -53.06
N ASP A 3 67.37 -3.70 -52.28
CA ASP A 3 66.73 -2.39 -52.39
C ASP A 3 65.30 -2.43 -53.00
N THR A 4 64.29 -2.13 -52.20
CA THR A 4 63.09 -1.38 -52.58
C THR A 4 62.38 -0.86 -51.38
N GLN A 5 62.35 0.46 -51.23
CA GLN A 5 61.57 1.24 -50.31
C GLN A 5 60.05 1.24 -50.70
N ALA A 6 59.15 1.11 -49.73
CA ALA A 6 57.72 1.39 -49.90
C ALA A 6 57.33 2.52 -48.99
N HIS A 7 56.94 3.64 -49.60
CA HIS A 7 56.42 4.82 -48.94
C HIS A 7 55.02 4.57 -48.36
N PHE A 8 54.89 4.75 -47.05
CA PHE A 8 53.56 4.84 -46.40
C PHE A 8 53.06 6.29 -46.36
N ARG A 9 51.96 6.59 -47.12
CA ARG A 9 51.25 7.83 -47.04
C ARG A 9 50.24 7.76 -45.85
N ARG A 10 50.31 8.71 -44.94
CA ARG A 10 49.31 8.92 -43.86
C ARG A 10 48.10 9.64 -44.43
N PRO A 11 46.86 9.23 -44.14
CA PRO A 11 45.70 10.06 -44.39
C PRO A 11 45.47 11.06 -43.22
N MET A 12 45.21 12.29 -43.58
CA MET A 12 44.83 13.40 -42.72
C MET A 12 43.42 13.18 -42.20
N LEU A 13 43.20 13.07 -40.86
CA LEU A 13 41.88 13.09 -40.25
C LEU A 13 41.42 14.52 -40.12
N LEU A 14 40.37 14.89 -40.87
CA LEU A 14 39.59 16.10 -40.60
C LEU A 14 38.74 15.88 -39.34
N ALA A 15 39.01 16.66 -38.28
CA ALA A 15 38.20 16.75 -37.10
C ALA A 15 37.00 17.70 -37.38
N THR A 16 35.82 17.12 -37.55
CA THR A 16 34.56 17.91 -37.59
C THR A 16 34.15 18.20 -36.18
N ILE A 17 34.22 19.48 -35.77
CA ILE A 17 33.67 19.97 -34.50
C ILE A 17 32.19 20.10 -34.64
N LEU A 18 31.42 19.21 -33.95
CA LEU A 18 29.98 19.29 -33.81
C LEU A 18 29.66 20.18 -32.62
N VAL A 19 29.20 21.39 -32.86
CA VAL A 19 28.69 22.31 -31.82
C VAL A 19 27.32 21.83 -31.40
N LEU A 20 27.22 21.20 -30.23
CA LEU A 20 25.94 20.88 -29.58
C LEU A 20 25.41 22.14 -28.89
N LEU A 21 24.38 22.76 -29.47
CA LEU A 21 23.54 23.77 -28.83
C LEU A 21 22.74 23.07 -27.72
N LEU A 22 23.13 23.29 -26.46
CA LEU A 22 22.35 22.95 -25.29
C LEU A 22 21.17 23.93 -25.18
N SER A 23 20.01 23.55 -25.69
CA SER A 23 18.76 24.18 -25.36
C SER A 23 18.41 23.77 -23.91
N ALA A 24 18.54 24.69 -22.97
CA ALA A 24 17.99 24.54 -21.62
C ALA A 24 16.46 24.54 -21.69
N GLY A 25 15.87 23.39 -21.96
CA GLY A 25 14.45 23.13 -21.78
C GLY A 25 14.20 22.94 -20.29
N CYS A 26 13.44 23.83 -19.67
CA CYS A 26 12.85 23.61 -18.35
C CYS A 26 12.00 22.35 -18.40
N HIS A 27 12.53 21.21 -17.94
CA HIS A 27 11.72 20.01 -17.72
C HIS A 27 10.90 20.21 -16.46
N ARG A 28 9.59 20.41 -16.65
CA ARG A 28 8.61 20.11 -15.61
C ARG A 28 8.77 18.62 -15.30
N THR A 29 9.39 18.28 -14.20
CA THR A 29 9.34 16.93 -13.66
C THR A 29 8.00 16.77 -12.97
N ASP A 30 7.01 16.23 -13.69
CA ASP A 30 5.77 15.77 -13.08
C ASP A 30 6.11 14.74 -12.00
N VAL A 31 5.41 14.81 -10.85
CA VAL A 31 5.55 13.85 -9.74
C VAL A 31 5.35 12.41 -10.24
N HIS A 32 4.52 12.21 -11.26
CA HIS A 32 4.36 10.95 -11.98
C HIS A 32 5.67 10.41 -12.58
N SER A 33 6.55 11.27 -13.10
CA SER A 33 7.82 10.82 -13.69
C SER A 33 8.84 10.39 -12.65
N THR A 34 8.78 10.94 -11.44
CA THR A 34 9.71 10.59 -10.36
C THR A 34 9.34 9.24 -9.70
N LEU A 35 8.05 8.90 -9.63
CA LEU A 35 7.60 7.59 -9.18
C LEU A 35 7.80 6.52 -10.27
N ALA A 36 7.55 6.84 -11.53
CA ALA A 36 7.73 5.93 -12.66
C ALA A 36 9.21 5.61 -12.97
N ALA A 37 10.13 6.56 -12.73
CA ALA A 37 11.57 6.35 -12.93
C ALA A 37 12.21 5.41 -11.89
N ASN A 38 11.54 5.17 -10.76
CA ASN A 38 11.94 4.16 -9.78
C ASN A 38 10.96 2.99 -9.87
N SER A 39 11.11 2.13 -10.90
CA SER A 39 10.30 0.90 -11.00
C SER A 39 10.45 0.07 -9.73
N PHE A 40 9.46 0.15 -8.84
CA PHE A 40 9.37 -0.61 -7.59
C PHE A 40 8.88 -2.05 -7.81
N ILE A 41 8.98 -2.56 -9.02
CA ILE A 41 8.56 -3.92 -9.34
C ILE A 41 9.60 -4.89 -8.79
N GLY A 42 9.18 -5.75 -7.87
CA GLY A 42 9.93 -6.69 -7.07
C GLY A 42 10.88 -7.64 -7.83
N SER A 43 12.01 -7.14 -8.29
CA SER A 43 13.05 -7.99 -8.88
C SER A 43 14.47 -7.67 -8.43
N ASN A 44 14.72 -6.80 -7.46
CA ASN A 44 16.09 -6.53 -6.99
C ASN A 44 16.11 -6.10 -5.49
N GLY A 45 15.44 -6.85 -4.60
CA GLY A 45 15.44 -6.52 -3.16
C GLY A 45 14.55 -5.34 -2.79
N GLN A 46 13.63 -4.94 -3.67
CA GLN A 46 12.62 -3.93 -3.38
C GLN A 46 11.31 -4.61 -2.95
N PRO A 47 10.57 -4.04 -1.98
CA PRO A 47 9.29 -4.58 -1.54
C PRO A 47 8.25 -4.50 -2.66
N THR A 48 7.30 -5.44 -2.66
CA THR A 48 6.09 -5.32 -3.48
C THR A 48 5.26 -4.16 -2.96
N MET A 49 4.90 -3.22 -3.84
CA MET A 49 4.12 -2.03 -3.48
C MET A 49 2.64 -2.35 -3.45
N LEU A 50 2.00 -2.06 -2.33
CA LEU A 50 0.56 -2.11 -2.12
C LEU A 50 0.04 -0.68 -1.91
N ALA A 51 -1.28 -0.46 -2.04
CA ALA A 51 -1.90 0.77 -1.57
C ALA A 51 -3.24 0.46 -0.89
N ALA A 52 -3.47 1.05 0.27
CA ALA A 52 -4.76 0.98 0.94
C ALA A 52 -5.80 1.78 0.14
N TYR A 53 -6.99 1.21 -0.03
CA TYR A 53 -8.07 1.79 -0.82
C TYR A 53 -9.36 1.88 -0.01
N LEU A 54 -9.98 3.06 -0.01
CA LEU A 54 -11.22 3.35 0.73
C LEU A 54 -12.41 3.27 -0.24
N PRO A 55 -13.33 2.31 -0.06
CA PRO A 55 -14.41 2.03 -1.01
C PRO A 55 -15.74 2.73 -0.67
N TRP A 56 -15.74 3.79 0.13
CA TRP A 56 -16.93 4.40 0.71
C TRP A 56 -17.43 5.69 0.02
N PHE A 57 -16.73 6.20 -0.98
CA PHE A 57 -17.14 7.44 -1.65
C PHE A 57 -18.37 7.25 -2.53
N GLY A 58 -19.31 8.20 -2.45
CA GLY A 58 -20.57 8.18 -3.18
C GLY A 58 -21.76 7.74 -2.34
N GLN A 59 -21.57 7.52 -1.02
CA GLN A 59 -22.65 7.29 -0.07
C GLN A 59 -22.76 8.45 0.96
N PRO A 60 -23.88 8.57 1.69
CA PRO A 60 -24.02 9.54 2.78
C PRO A 60 -22.97 9.32 3.88
N GLY A 61 -22.57 10.42 4.53
CA GLY A 61 -21.59 10.37 5.63
C GLY A 61 -20.15 10.63 5.21
N HIS A 62 -19.85 10.55 3.91
CA HIS A 62 -18.53 10.82 3.35
C HIS A 62 -18.51 12.05 2.45
N ILE A 63 -17.35 12.69 2.33
CA ILE A 63 -17.19 13.88 1.47
C ILE A 63 -17.37 13.53 -0.01
N ASN A 64 -17.87 14.51 -0.78
CA ASN A 64 -17.97 14.35 -2.22
C ASN A 64 -16.60 14.57 -2.88
N VAL A 65 -16.02 13.50 -3.40
CA VAL A 65 -14.73 13.51 -4.12
C VAL A 65 -14.89 13.58 -5.64
N GLY A 66 -16.14 13.68 -6.13
CA GLY A 66 -16.45 13.79 -7.56
C GLY A 66 -16.66 12.45 -8.26
N TYR A 67 -16.69 11.33 -7.52
CA TYR A 67 -17.00 10.00 -8.04
C TYR A 67 -17.65 9.11 -6.99
N SER A 68 -18.17 7.96 -7.42
CA SER A 68 -18.59 6.87 -6.54
C SER A 68 -17.61 5.71 -6.59
N SER A 69 -17.35 5.09 -5.43
CA SER A 69 -16.60 3.83 -5.35
C SER A 69 -17.35 2.63 -5.96
N GLN A 70 -18.58 2.82 -6.45
CA GLN A 70 -19.32 1.85 -7.25
C GLN A 70 -19.32 2.17 -8.76
N ASP A 71 -18.55 3.18 -9.19
CA ASP A 71 -18.38 3.51 -10.61
C ASP A 71 -17.25 2.68 -11.22
N ARG A 72 -17.64 1.71 -12.04
CA ARG A 72 -16.71 0.83 -12.75
C ARG A 72 -15.68 1.58 -13.60
N VAL A 73 -16.07 2.69 -14.25
CA VAL A 73 -15.17 3.47 -15.11
C VAL A 73 -14.10 4.16 -14.27
N VAL A 74 -14.46 4.60 -13.07
CA VAL A 74 -13.51 5.18 -12.12
C VAL A 74 -12.53 4.12 -11.63
N MET A 75 -13.02 2.97 -11.17
CA MET A 75 -12.16 1.87 -10.71
C MET A 75 -11.18 1.41 -11.80
N ASP A 76 -11.65 1.31 -13.03
CA ASP A 76 -10.83 0.92 -14.19
C ASP A 76 -9.65 1.86 -14.36
N LYS A 77 -9.89 3.18 -14.30
CA LYS A 77 -8.85 4.21 -14.38
C LYS A 77 -7.90 4.20 -13.18
N GLN A 78 -8.44 4.04 -11.97
CA GLN A 78 -7.64 3.99 -10.75
C GLN A 78 -6.66 2.81 -10.76
N ILE A 79 -7.10 1.64 -11.21
CA ILE A 79 -6.22 0.47 -11.37
C ILE A 79 -5.13 0.75 -12.42
N ASP A 80 -5.46 1.36 -13.56
CA ASP A 80 -4.45 1.71 -14.56
C ASP A 80 -3.41 2.70 -14.02
N GLN A 81 -3.85 3.72 -13.29
CA GLN A 81 -2.96 4.68 -12.64
C GLN A 81 -2.07 4.00 -11.58
N ALA A 82 -2.64 3.13 -10.75
CA ALA A 82 -1.89 2.37 -9.75
C ALA A 82 -0.81 1.49 -10.40
N LYS A 83 -1.14 0.78 -11.48
CA LYS A 83 -0.16 -0.01 -12.25
C LYS A 83 0.96 0.84 -12.84
N GLN A 84 0.64 2.02 -13.36
CA GLN A 84 1.65 2.97 -13.88
C GLN A 84 2.62 3.44 -12.79
N LEU A 85 2.16 3.53 -11.55
CA LEU A 85 2.98 3.86 -10.39
C LEU A 85 3.74 2.65 -9.80
N GLY A 86 3.58 1.46 -10.39
CA GLY A 86 4.23 0.23 -9.91
C GLY A 86 3.54 -0.39 -8.69
N ILE A 87 2.31 0.02 -8.37
CA ILE A 87 1.50 -0.61 -7.33
C ILE A 87 0.97 -1.94 -7.87
N ALA A 88 1.18 -3.01 -7.11
CA ALA A 88 0.82 -4.37 -7.51
C ALA A 88 -0.58 -4.79 -7.05
N ALA A 89 -1.07 -4.20 -5.95
CA ALA A 89 -2.38 -4.51 -5.40
C ALA A 89 -2.99 -3.34 -4.64
N PHE A 90 -4.34 -3.30 -4.62
CA PHE A 90 -5.08 -2.54 -3.62
C PHE A 90 -5.42 -3.43 -2.42
N VAL A 91 -5.22 -2.89 -1.22
CA VAL A 91 -5.70 -3.45 0.05
C VAL A 91 -6.93 -2.64 0.42
N VAL A 92 -8.10 -3.23 0.23
CA VAL A 92 -9.37 -2.50 0.23
C VAL A 92 -10.04 -2.62 1.60
N ASN A 93 -10.34 -1.49 2.24
CA ASN A 93 -11.11 -1.47 3.48
C ASN A 93 -12.46 -2.16 3.26
N TRP A 94 -12.81 -3.06 4.18
CA TRP A 94 -14.04 -3.81 4.12
C TRP A 94 -14.59 -4.02 5.54
N TYR A 95 -15.84 -3.68 5.74
CA TYR A 95 -16.47 -3.57 7.06
C TYR A 95 -17.38 -4.75 7.40
N GLY A 96 -17.20 -5.88 6.71
CA GLY A 96 -18.05 -7.05 6.91
C GLY A 96 -19.26 -7.08 5.97
N GLN A 97 -19.99 -8.20 6.04
CA GLN A 97 -21.10 -8.52 5.14
C GLN A 97 -22.33 -7.63 5.26
N HIS A 98 -22.45 -6.91 6.37
CA HIS A 98 -23.61 -6.04 6.65
C HIS A 98 -23.43 -4.60 6.19
N HIS A 99 -22.27 -4.24 5.65
CA HIS A 99 -21.96 -2.95 5.05
C HIS A 99 -22.12 -3.02 3.53
N ASP A 100 -23.38 -2.98 3.10
CA ASP A 100 -23.81 -3.21 1.71
C ASP A 100 -23.08 -2.37 0.66
N PHE A 101 -22.78 -1.11 0.95
CA PHE A 101 -22.12 -0.23 -0.02
C PHE A 101 -20.68 -0.65 -0.23
N GLU A 102 -19.92 -0.87 0.84
CA GLU A 102 -18.52 -1.27 0.80
C GLU A 102 -18.37 -2.69 0.26
N ASP A 103 -19.26 -3.62 0.62
CA ASP A 103 -19.24 -4.98 0.09
C ASP A 103 -19.50 -5.03 -1.43
N LYS A 104 -20.45 -4.24 -1.93
CA LYS A 104 -20.68 -4.09 -3.37
C LYS A 104 -19.51 -3.41 -4.08
N SER A 105 -18.92 -2.38 -3.46
CA SER A 105 -17.75 -1.70 -3.98
C SER A 105 -16.55 -2.65 -4.06
N TYR A 106 -16.32 -3.47 -3.03
CA TYR A 106 -15.27 -4.50 -3.03
C TYR A 106 -15.51 -5.57 -4.10
N THR A 107 -16.75 -6.06 -4.20
CA THR A 107 -17.15 -7.03 -5.25
C THR A 107 -16.79 -6.50 -6.64
N LEU A 108 -17.17 -5.27 -6.95
CA LEU A 108 -16.87 -4.63 -8.23
C LEU A 108 -15.36 -4.44 -8.43
N MET A 109 -14.65 -4.01 -7.40
CA MET A 109 -13.19 -3.82 -7.46
C MET A 109 -12.48 -5.14 -7.80
N GLN A 110 -12.83 -6.25 -7.16
CA GLN A 110 -12.20 -7.55 -7.44
C GLN A 110 -12.52 -8.05 -8.86
N GLN A 111 -13.73 -7.79 -9.38
CA GLN A 111 -14.10 -8.11 -10.76
C GLN A 111 -13.26 -7.32 -11.77
N VAL A 112 -13.17 -6.00 -11.60
CA VAL A 112 -12.36 -5.12 -12.48
C VAL A 112 -10.88 -5.48 -12.39
N ALA A 113 -10.38 -5.77 -11.19
CA ALA A 113 -9.00 -6.19 -10.98
C ALA A 113 -8.67 -7.49 -11.74
N ALA A 114 -9.60 -8.47 -11.76
CA ALA A 114 -9.42 -9.71 -12.51
C ALA A 114 -9.26 -9.46 -14.01
N GLU A 115 -10.10 -8.59 -14.57
CA GLU A 115 -10.04 -8.23 -16.00
C GLU A 115 -8.75 -7.48 -16.36
N LYS A 116 -8.21 -6.71 -15.43
CA LYS A 116 -7.00 -5.91 -15.63
C LYS A 116 -5.70 -6.60 -15.21
N ASN A 117 -5.76 -7.87 -14.78
CA ASN A 117 -4.62 -8.58 -14.19
C ASN A 117 -3.93 -7.75 -13.09
N PHE A 118 -4.75 -7.30 -12.16
CA PHE A 118 -4.36 -6.55 -10.96
C PHE A 118 -4.77 -7.34 -9.72
N LYS A 119 -4.17 -7.07 -8.58
CA LYS A 119 -4.48 -7.79 -7.35
C LYS A 119 -5.24 -6.92 -6.35
N VAL A 120 -6.06 -7.58 -5.54
CA VAL A 120 -6.76 -6.97 -4.40
C VAL A 120 -6.68 -7.89 -3.18
N ALA A 121 -6.69 -7.28 -1.99
CA ALA A 121 -6.86 -7.98 -0.73
C ALA A 121 -7.88 -7.25 0.12
N ILE A 122 -8.53 -7.95 1.03
CA ILE A 122 -9.39 -7.34 2.06
C ILE A 122 -8.51 -6.76 3.17
N MET A 123 -8.83 -5.52 3.58
CA MET A 123 -8.49 -4.99 4.90
C MET A 123 -9.78 -5.02 5.72
N TYR A 124 -9.93 -6.03 6.56
CA TYR A 124 -11.09 -6.15 7.43
C TYR A 124 -11.01 -5.11 8.54
N ASP A 125 -11.85 -4.11 8.44
CA ASP A 125 -12.01 -3.08 9.46
C ASP A 125 -13.06 -3.58 10.46
N GLU A 126 -12.57 -3.96 11.64
CA GLU A 126 -13.39 -4.62 12.67
C GLU A 126 -14.57 -3.73 13.06
N ASN A 127 -15.77 -4.28 12.97
CA ASN A 127 -16.96 -3.56 13.37
C ASN A 127 -17.12 -3.52 14.90
N ASP A 128 -17.74 -2.46 15.41
CA ASP A 128 -18.24 -2.41 16.77
C ASP A 128 -19.45 -3.33 16.87
N SER A 129 -19.25 -4.55 17.37
CA SER A 129 -20.33 -5.48 17.69
C SER A 129 -20.82 -5.30 19.13
N GLU A 130 -21.97 -5.87 19.44
CA GLU A 130 -22.46 -5.92 20.83
C GLU A 130 -21.43 -6.59 21.74
N PRO A 131 -21.19 -6.06 22.96
CA PRO A 131 -20.21 -6.62 23.87
C PRO A 131 -20.40 -8.13 24.11
N GLY A 132 -19.34 -8.89 23.86
CA GLY A 132 -19.32 -10.35 23.99
C GLY A 132 -19.68 -11.12 22.70
N ALA A 133 -20.10 -10.42 21.64
CA ALA A 133 -20.39 -11.03 20.33
C ALA A 133 -19.27 -10.81 19.28
N GLU A 134 -18.23 -10.04 19.61
CA GLU A 134 -17.22 -9.56 18.69
C GLU A 134 -16.53 -10.71 17.96
N THR A 135 -16.09 -11.72 18.68
CA THR A 135 -15.37 -12.86 18.08
C THR A 135 -16.25 -13.65 17.10
N ASP A 136 -17.51 -13.86 17.42
CA ASP A 136 -18.45 -14.59 16.55
C ASP A 136 -18.79 -13.74 15.31
N ALA A 137 -18.93 -12.42 15.46
CA ALA A 137 -19.16 -11.49 14.35
C ALA A 137 -17.96 -11.47 13.39
N VAL A 138 -16.72 -11.38 13.92
CA VAL A 138 -15.49 -11.48 13.12
C VAL A 138 -15.42 -12.80 12.36
N LEU A 139 -15.71 -13.92 13.02
CA LEU A 139 -15.72 -15.23 12.38
C LEU A 139 -16.76 -15.34 11.26
N ALA A 140 -17.96 -14.80 11.47
CA ALA A 140 -19.00 -14.79 10.45
C ALA A 140 -18.61 -13.94 9.23
N ASP A 141 -18.02 -12.77 9.46
CA ASP A 141 -17.55 -11.89 8.38
C ASP A 141 -16.39 -12.51 7.61
N LEU A 142 -15.41 -13.08 8.31
CA LEU A 142 -14.27 -13.72 7.64
C LEU A 142 -14.70 -14.98 6.87
N GLN A 143 -15.67 -15.75 7.39
CA GLN A 143 -16.23 -16.88 6.65
C GLN A 143 -16.97 -16.43 5.39
N TYR A 144 -17.79 -15.39 5.48
CA TYR A 144 -18.43 -14.78 4.31
C TYR A 144 -17.42 -14.33 3.27
N ALA A 145 -16.35 -13.62 3.71
CA ALA A 145 -15.29 -13.17 2.83
C ALA A 145 -14.57 -14.36 2.16
N TYR A 146 -14.32 -15.42 2.91
CA TYR A 146 -13.70 -16.62 2.38
C TYR A 146 -14.55 -17.28 1.29
N ASP A 147 -15.84 -17.49 1.55
CA ASP A 147 -16.74 -18.14 0.62
C ASP A 147 -17.00 -17.29 -0.63
N ARG A 148 -17.00 -15.98 -0.49
CA ARG A 148 -17.36 -15.07 -1.57
C ARG A 148 -16.17 -14.60 -2.41
N TYR A 149 -15.02 -14.36 -1.80
CA TYR A 149 -13.89 -13.64 -2.41
C TYR A 149 -12.57 -14.41 -2.43
N ILE A 150 -12.32 -15.26 -1.44
CA ILE A 150 -10.97 -15.73 -1.09
C ILE A 150 -10.77 -17.21 -1.40
N GLY A 151 -11.71 -18.07 -1.07
CA GLY A 151 -11.59 -19.52 -1.18
C GLY A 151 -11.51 -20.01 -2.63
N ALA A 152 -11.14 -21.27 -2.81
CA ALA A 152 -11.00 -21.89 -4.13
C ALA A 152 -12.29 -21.88 -4.97
N HIS A 153 -13.44 -21.85 -4.29
CA HIS A 153 -14.78 -21.82 -4.90
C HIS A 153 -15.47 -20.47 -4.77
N ALA A 154 -14.70 -19.40 -4.57
CA ALA A 154 -15.23 -18.05 -4.40
C ALA A 154 -16.13 -17.64 -5.59
N ILE A 155 -17.21 -16.92 -5.27
CA ILE A 155 -18.21 -16.46 -6.26
C ILE A 155 -17.63 -15.35 -7.15
N VAL A 156 -16.78 -14.50 -6.58
CA VAL A 156 -16.08 -13.41 -7.28
C VAL A 156 -14.72 -13.94 -7.77
N PRO A 157 -14.21 -13.49 -8.92
CA PRO A 157 -12.98 -14.04 -9.51
C PRO A 157 -11.79 -14.09 -8.53
N ARG A 158 -11.48 -15.29 -8.03
CA ARG A 158 -10.39 -15.56 -7.09
C ARG A 158 -9.01 -15.21 -7.65
N SER A 159 -8.85 -15.25 -8.97
CA SER A 159 -7.60 -14.93 -9.66
C SER A 159 -7.08 -13.52 -9.39
N ALA A 160 -7.96 -12.59 -9.01
CA ALA A 160 -7.58 -11.23 -8.62
C ALA A 160 -7.15 -11.11 -7.15
N TYR A 161 -7.40 -12.11 -6.30
CA TYR A 161 -7.03 -11.99 -4.89
C TYR A 161 -5.50 -12.07 -4.69
N LEU A 162 -4.99 -11.32 -3.73
CA LEU A 162 -3.56 -11.28 -3.40
C LEU A 162 -3.17 -12.49 -2.56
N ASP A 163 -2.19 -13.25 -3.06
CA ASP A 163 -1.57 -14.34 -2.33
C ASP A 163 -0.11 -14.02 -1.97
N TYR A 164 0.36 -14.62 -0.90
CA TYR A 164 1.77 -14.71 -0.56
C TYR A 164 2.10 -16.16 -0.18
N ASP A 165 3.13 -16.71 -0.82
CA ASP A 165 3.50 -18.14 -0.70
C ASP A 165 2.33 -19.12 -0.92
N GLY A 166 1.44 -18.77 -1.88
CA GLY A 166 0.28 -19.58 -2.23
C GLY A 166 -0.90 -19.49 -1.26
N ARG A 167 -0.82 -18.67 -0.23
CA ARG A 167 -1.89 -18.41 0.75
C ARG A 167 -2.46 -17.00 0.57
N PRO A 168 -3.81 -16.83 0.61
CA PRO A 168 -4.44 -15.52 0.52
C PRO A 168 -4.09 -14.64 1.74
N MET A 169 -4.01 -13.34 1.55
CA MET A 169 -3.71 -12.39 2.62
C MET A 169 -4.96 -11.64 3.06
N ILE A 170 -5.23 -11.58 4.36
CA ILE A 170 -6.24 -10.70 4.96
C ILE A 170 -5.53 -9.74 5.90
N PHE A 171 -5.72 -8.45 5.69
CA PHE A 171 -5.26 -7.41 6.59
C PHE A 171 -6.33 -7.13 7.63
N ILE A 172 -5.94 -7.00 8.89
CA ILE A 172 -6.86 -6.76 10.01
C ILE A 172 -6.63 -5.36 10.57
N PHE A 173 -7.66 -4.52 10.52
CA PHE A 173 -7.69 -3.23 11.17
C PHE A 173 -8.58 -3.32 12.42
N PRO A 174 -7.99 -3.58 13.61
CA PRO A 174 -8.76 -3.85 14.83
C PRO A 174 -9.32 -2.56 15.42
N LYS A 175 -10.51 -2.63 16.02
CA LYS A 175 -11.14 -1.50 16.72
C LYS A 175 -11.31 -1.73 18.21
N GLY A 176 -12.11 -2.71 18.60
CA GLY A 176 -12.63 -2.83 19.95
C GLY A 176 -11.66 -3.39 21.00
N GLY A 177 -10.80 -4.31 20.63
CA GLY A 177 -9.89 -4.98 21.57
C GLY A 177 -10.55 -6.09 22.43
N HIS A 178 -11.73 -6.57 22.03
CA HIS A 178 -12.46 -7.63 22.73
C HIS A 178 -12.54 -8.94 21.93
N THR A 179 -12.08 -8.95 20.69
CA THR A 179 -12.02 -10.14 19.84
C THR A 179 -10.96 -11.10 20.37
N ASP A 180 -11.33 -12.36 20.58
CA ASP A 180 -10.39 -13.45 20.85
C ASP A 180 -9.72 -13.90 19.52
N TRP A 181 -8.63 -13.22 19.19
CA TRP A 181 -7.87 -13.49 17.98
C TRP A 181 -7.24 -14.88 17.96
N SER A 182 -6.99 -15.49 19.12
CA SER A 182 -6.50 -16.87 19.17
C SER A 182 -7.57 -17.85 18.68
N ARG A 183 -8.82 -17.63 19.08
CA ARG A 183 -9.98 -18.41 18.58
C ARG A 183 -10.21 -18.17 17.08
N VAL A 184 -10.13 -16.92 16.61
CA VAL A 184 -10.24 -16.58 15.19
C VAL A 184 -9.16 -17.31 14.38
N HIS A 185 -7.89 -17.22 14.81
CA HIS A 185 -6.78 -17.87 14.14
C HIS A 185 -6.96 -19.40 14.08
N GLN A 186 -7.39 -20.02 15.17
CA GLN A 186 -7.66 -21.47 15.20
C GLN A 186 -8.75 -21.86 14.19
N ALA A 187 -9.84 -21.11 14.12
CA ALA A 187 -10.91 -21.37 13.18
C ALA A 187 -10.47 -21.20 11.73
N VAL A 188 -9.84 -20.09 11.42
CA VAL A 188 -9.35 -19.76 10.07
C VAL A 188 -8.31 -20.78 9.57
N ASN A 189 -7.42 -21.24 10.43
CA ASN A 189 -6.42 -22.26 10.09
C ASN A 189 -7.00 -23.65 9.80
N SER A 190 -8.28 -23.88 10.11
CA SER A 190 -8.97 -25.13 9.74
C SER A 190 -9.55 -25.11 8.33
N TRP A 191 -9.54 -23.96 7.65
CA TRP A 191 -10.09 -23.82 6.30
C TRP A 191 -9.16 -24.44 5.25
N ASP A 192 -9.74 -24.79 4.10
CA ASP A 192 -8.94 -25.20 2.96
C ASP A 192 -8.15 -24.00 2.42
N ASN A 193 -6.83 -24.13 2.29
CA ASN A 193 -5.90 -23.04 1.99
C ASN A 193 -6.11 -21.81 2.91
N PRO A 194 -5.79 -21.92 4.20
CA PRO A 194 -6.09 -20.90 5.19
C PRO A 194 -5.38 -19.57 4.87
N PRO A 195 -6.07 -18.43 4.99
CA PRO A 195 -5.46 -17.14 4.75
C PRO A 195 -4.38 -16.78 5.78
N LEU A 196 -3.44 -15.94 5.36
CA LEU A 196 -2.48 -15.26 6.22
C LEU A 196 -3.16 -14.05 6.87
N LEU A 197 -3.16 -13.97 8.19
CA LEU A 197 -3.70 -12.84 8.93
C LEU A 197 -2.60 -11.83 9.26
N ILE A 198 -2.73 -10.61 8.75
CA ILE A 198 -1.76 -9.53 8.91
C ILE A 198 -2.38 -8.41 9.75
N MET A 199 -1.93 -8.29 11.00
CA MET A 199 -2.51 -7.36 11.97
C MET A 199 -1.88 -5.95 11.86
N LYS A 200 -2.71 -4.93 11.99
CA LYS A 200 -2.25 -3.55 12.16
C LYS A 200 -1.52 -3.39 13.49
N ASP A 201 -0.35 -2.80 13.43
CA ASP A 201 0.56 -2.60 14.56
C ASP A 201 1.02 -3.92 15.22
N ILE A 202 2.16 -3.86 15.88
CA ILE A 202 2.68 -5.02 16.62
C ILE A 202 1.98 -5.09 17.97
N ARG A 203 1.27 -6.18 18.22
CA ARG A 203 0.54 -6.44 19.45
C ARG A 203 1.12 -7.70 20.14
N PRO A 204 2.12 -7.54 21.03
CA PRO A 204 2.82 -8.69 21.61
C PRO A 204 1.92 -9.76 22.26
N PRO A 205 0.85 -9.40 23.00
CA PRO A 205 -0.04 -10.39 23.61
C PRO A 205 -0.77 -11.28 22.59
N GLU A 206 -1.03 -10.75 21.40
CA GLU A 206 -1.81 -11.41 20.34
C GLU A 206 -0.92 -11.93 19.19
N ALA A 207 0.41 -11.73 19.30
CA ALA A 207 1.33 -11.99 18.18
C ALA A 207 1.31 -13.43 17.67
N ALA A 208 0.95 -14.41 18.51
CA ALA A 208 0.84 -15.81 18.10
C ALA A 208 -0.33 -16.07 17.14
N ALA A 209 -1.36 -15.23 17.17
CA ALA A 209 -2.56 -15.35 16.32
C ALA A 209 -2.38 -14.78 14.90
N PHE A 210 -1.25 -14.16 14.59
CA PHE A 210 -1.05 -13.48 13.31
C PHE A 210 0.20 -13.98 12.59
N ASP A 211 0.10 -14.06 11.26
CA ASP A 211 1.21 -14.41 10.38
C ASP A 211 2.15 -13.23 10.13
N GLY A 212 1.68 -12.01 10.35
CA GLY A 212 2.47 -10.79 10.18
C GLY A 212 1.83 -9.54 10.75
N PHE A 213 2.53 -8.43 10.55
CA PHE A 213 2.09 -7.11 11.00
C PHE A 213 2.32 -6.07 9.91
N TYR A 214 1.43 -5.06 9.87
CA TYR A 214 1.63 -3.90 9.02
C TYR A 214 1.65 -2.60 9.84
N ALA A 215 2.51 -1.67 9.42
CA ALA A 215 2.49 -0.32 9.96
C ALA A 215 1.32 0.46 9.36
N TRP A 216 0.80 1.45 10.09
CA TRP A 216 -0.22 2.38 9.62
C TRP A 216 0.09 3.78 10.11
N VAL A 217 -0.31 4.81 9.36
CA VAL A 217 -0.16 6.18 9.81
C VAL A 217 -0.75 6.34 11.21
N ASN A 218 0.08 6.70 12.18
CA ASN A 218 -0.32 6.80 13.59
C ASN A 218 -0.15 8.23 14.10
N PRO A 219 -1.13 9.10 13.88
CA PRO A 219 -1.12 10.44 14.44
C PRO A 219 -1.44 10.36 15.93
N GLY A 220 -0.43 10.21 16.79
CA GLY A 220 -0.59 10.09 18.24
C GLY A 220 -1.45 11.21 18.85
N LYS A 221 -1.98 10.99 20.06
CA LYS A 221 -2.86 11.94 20.79
C LYS A 221 -2.25 13.34 20.97
N GLN A 222 -0.94 13.47 20.91
CA GLN A 222 -0.23 14.75 21.06
C GLN A 222 -0.11 15.52 19.74
N GLY A 223 -0.71 15.01 18.68
CA GLY A 223 -0.70 15.62 17.37
C GLY A 223 0.66 15.57 16.69
N TRP A 224 0.63 15.66 15.40
CA TRP A 224 1.79 15.77 14.54
C TRP A 224 2.04 17.25 14.30
N GLN A 225 3.28 17.68 14.48
CA GLN A 225 3.59 19.11 14.39
C GLN A 225 3.54 19.59 12.95
N SER A 226 2.90 20.74 12.73
CA SER A 226 2.80 21.35 11.39
C SER A 226 4.15 21.80 10.84
N ASP A 227 5.15 22.00 11.71
CA ASP A 227 6.53 22.34 11.34
C ASP A 227 7.31 21.15 10.74
N GLY A 228 6.73 19.96 10.73
CA GLY A 228 7.34 18.74 10.21
C GLY A 228 8.36 18.09 11.16
N SER A 229 8.41 18.52 12.42
CA SER A 229 9.29 17.91 13.44
C SER A 229 8.89 16.47 13.74
N ASN A 230 7.62 16.12 13.57
CA ASN A 230 7.11 14.77 13.68
C ASN A 230 6.35 14.38 12.40
N TRP A 231 6.94 13.51 11.59
CA TRP A 231 6.35 12.95 10.37
C TRP A 231 6.15 11.43 10.47
N GLY A 232 6.08 10.90 11.70
CA GLY A 232 5.92 9.48 11.98
C GLY A 232 7.21 8.68 11.97
N GLN A 233 8.38 9.33 11.88
CA GLN A 233 9.66 8.67 11.81
C GLN A 233 9.88 7.70 12.97
N GLN A 234 9.68 8.16 14.19
CA GLN A 234 9.95 7.36 15.39
C GLN A 234 9.07 6.12 15.46
N TYR A 235 7.80 6.25 15.13
CA TYR A 235 6.87 5.12 15.09
C TYR A 235 7.31 4.09 14.05
N LEU A 236 7.52 4.53 12.80
CA LEU A 236 7.88 3.64 11.70
C LEU A 236 9.27 3.02 11.88
N ASP A 237 10.22 3.77 12.44
CA ASP A 237 11.55 3.30 12.80
C ASP A 237 11.47 2.19 13.87
N ASN A 238 10.66 2.39 14.90
CA ASN A 238 10.41 1.38 15.94
C ASN A 238 9.72 0.13 15.38
N PHE A 239 8.74 0.31 14.47
CA PHE A 239 8.08 -0.81 13.82
C PHE A 239 9.09 -1.72 13.11
N TYR A 240 9.91 -1.16 12.22
CA TYR A 240 10.91 -1.94 11.50
C TYR A 240 11.95 -2.58 12.41
N LYS A 241 12.43 -1.83 13.41
CA LYS A 241 13.38 -2.34 14.40
C LYS A 241 12.82 -3.55 15.13
N THR A 242 11.58 -3.46 15.62
CA THR A 242 10.92 -4.55 16.36
C THR A 242 10.64 -5.75 15.45
N MET A 243 10.17 -5.54 14.22
CA MET A 243 9.98 -6.64 13.27
C MET A 243 11.26 -7.42 13.02
N VAL A 244 12.37 -6.72 12.82
CA VAL A 244 13.66 -7.37 12.55
C VAL A 244 14.23 -8.08 13.79
N ALA A 245 14.06 -7.51 14.99
CA ALA A 245 14.65 -8.03 16.21
C ALA A 245 13.80 -9.14 16.86
N ASP A 246 12.49 -8.90 16.97
CA ASP A 246 11.61 -9.71 17.81
C ASP A 246 10.70 -10.64 16.99
N TYR A 247 10.45 -10.30 15.72
CA TYR A 247 9.55 -11.05 14.84
C TYR A 247 10.17 -11.38 13.46
N PRO A 248 11.42 -11.91 13.41
CA PRO A 248 12.13 -12.12 12.13
C PRO A 248 11.48 -13.13 11.20
N ASN A 249 10.59 -13.99 11.72
CA ASN A 249 9.89 -15.04 10.98
C ASN A 249 8.45 -14.65 10.63
N LYS A 250 8.02 -13.43 10.95
CA LYS A 250 6.68 -12.94 10.60
C LYS A 250 6.74 -12.00 9.40
N ILE A 251 5.65 -11.96 8.65
CA ILE A 251 5.53 -11.08 7.48
C ILE A 251 5.51 -9.63 7.97
N ALA A 252 6.44 -8.82 7.47
CA ALA A 252 6.45 -7.39 7.70
C ALA A 252 5.86 -6.67 6.48
N VAL A 253 4.89 -5.79 6.72
CA VAL A 253 4.40 -4.85 5.71
C VAL A 253 4.73 -3.45 6.18
N GLY A 254 5.69 -2.82 5.51
CA GLY A 254 6.07 -1.44 5.78
C GLY A 254 5.00 -0.46 5.31
N ALA A 255 5.17 0.83 5.65
CA ALA A 255 4.21 1.86 5.28
C ALA A 255 4.87 3.10 4.69
N ALA A 256 4.10 3.83 3.87
CA ALA A 256 4.45 5.15 3.38
C ALA A 256 3.21 6.04 3.30
N TRP A 257 3.33 7.30 3.74
CA TRP A 257 2.26 8.29 3.73
C TRP A 257 2.73 9.66 3.30
N PRO A 258 1.90 10.46 2.59
CA PRO A 258 2.28 11.79 2.12
C PRO A 258 2.24 12.87 3.22
N GLY A 259 1.50 12.63 4.27
CA GLY A 259 1.14 13.47 5.39
C GLY A 259 -0.15 12.95 6.00
N PHE A 260 -0.80 13.75 6.85
CA PHE A 260 -2.08 13.42 7.46
C PHE A 260 -2.82 14.70 7.84
N ASP A 261 -4.10 14.78 7.56
CA ASP A 261 -4.99 15.86 8.01
C ASP A 261 -6.43 15.35 8.06
N ASP A 262 -6.92 15.00 9.25
CA ASP A 262 -8.26 14.45 9.43
C ASP A 262 -9.35 15.54 9.57
N SER A 263 -9.04 16.79 9.29
CA SER A 263 -9.99 17.90 9.46
C SER A 263 -11.26 17.79 8.62
N LYS A 264 -11.27 16.94 7.60
CA LYS A 264 -12.43 16.68 6.74
C LYS A 264 -13.23 15.46 7.15
N ALA A 265 -12.69 14.60 8.01
CA ALA A 265 -13.35 13.41 8.48
C ALA A 265 -14.43 13.73 9.51
N SER A 266 -15.56 13.03 9.46
CA SER A 266 -16.62 13.18 10.47
C SER A 266 -16.19 12.72 11.86
N TRP A 267 -15.16 11.85 11.92
CA TRP A 267 -14.49 11.36 13.14
C TRP A 267 -13.23 12.14 13.51
N SER A 268 -13.03 13.33 12.95
CA SER A 268 -11.84 14.15 13.14
C SER A 268 -11.54 14.41 14.62
N GLN A 269 -10.26 14.34 14.94
CA GLN A 269 -9.70 14.80 16.21
C GLN A 269 -8.74 15.98 16.00
N ASN A 270 -8.81 16.64 14.84
CA ASN A 270 -7.94 17.75 14.42
C ASN A 270 -6.45 17.38 14.47
N ARG A 271 -6.13 16.17 14.04
CA ARG A 271 -4.75 15.68 13.96
C ARG A 271 -4.13 16.06 12.63
N LYS A 272 -2.87 16.49 12.66
CA LYS A 272 -2.15 16.91 11.45
C LYS A 272 -0.71 16.44 11.47
N MET A 273 -0.24 15.99 10.31
CA MET A 273 1.16 15.72 10.02
C MET A 273 1.52 16.42 8.71
N SER A 274 2.54 17.29 8.75
CA SER A 274 2.98 18.01 7.56
C SER A 274 3.52 17.06 6.47
N GLY A 275 3.06 17.24 5.24
CA GLY A 275 3.61 16.58 4.05
C GLY A 275 5.00 17.08 3.68
N ARG A 276 5.44 18.21 4.22
CA ARG A 276 6.75 18.84 3.96
C ARG A 276 7.07 18.93 2.46
N CYS A 277 6.08 19.36 1.67
CA CYS A 277 6.20 19.44 0.22
C CYS A 277 6.67 18.12 -0.43
N GLY A 278 6.06 17.01 -0.05
CA GLY A 278 6.35 15.66 -0.55
C GLY A 278 7.54 14.96 0.11
N ARG A 279 8.28 15.66 1.01
CA ARG A 279 9.42 15.04 1.72
C ARG A 279 8.97 13.93 2.66
N THR A 280 7.82 14.09 3.33
CA THR A 280 7.26 13.07 4.22
C THR A 280 7.05 11.76 3.47
N PHE A 281 6.45 11.80 2.30
CA PHE A 281 6.25 10.62 1.47
C PHE A 281 7.58 9.95 1.07
N ASN A 282 8.54 10.75 0.60
CA ASN A 282 9.85 10.22 0.21
C ASN A 282 10.63 9.62 1.39
N ASP A 283 10.55 10.23 2.57
CA ASP A 283 11.25 9.76 3.76
C ASP A 283 10.64 8.43 4.26
N THR A 284 9.29 8.32 4.30
CA THR A 284 8.59 7.09 4.70
C THR A 284 8.83 5.95 3.71
N LEU A 285 8.80 6.22 2.39
CA LEU A 285 9.10 5.25 1.35
C LEU A 285 10.50 4.63 1.45
N ARG A 286 11.44 5.28 2.12
CA ARG A 286 12.85 4.85 2.16
C ARG A 286 13.31 4.38 3.52
N LEU A 287 12.55 4.64 4.59
CA LEU A 287 12.98 4.39 5.96
C LEU A 287 13.31 2.93 6.22
N PHE A 288 12.55 2.00 5.62
CA PHE A 288 12.79 0.56 5.75
C PHE A 288 14.22 0.15 5.38
N ARG A 289 14.90 0.87 4.47
CA ARG A 289 16.27 0.56 4.02
C ARG A 289 17.32 0.63 5.12
N ARG A 290 16.99 1.14 6.29
CA ARG A 290 17.84 1.08 7.48
C ARG A 290 17.87 -0.30 8.12
N TYR A 291 16.86 -1.12 7.86
CA TYR A 291 16.59 -2.39 8.54
C TYR A 291 16.56 -3.58 7.60
N TYR A 292 16.29 -3.33 6.33
CA TYR A 292 16.16 -4.33 5.28
C TYR A 292 17.12 -4.03 4.14
N ASP A 293 17.76 -5.09 3.63
CA ASP A 293 18.73 -5.07 2.55
C ASP A 293 18.52 -6.26 1.59
N GLN A 294 19.55 -6.64 0.82
CA GLN A 294 19.46 -7.78 -0.09
C GLN A 294 19.39 -9.14 0.62
N GLN A 295 19.96 -9.26 1.83
CA GLN A 295 19.97 -10.48 2.62
C GLN A 295 18.67 -10.66 3.40
N ARG A 296 18.09 -9.56 3.83
CA ARG A 296 16.80 -9.53 4.55
C ARG A 296 15.87 -8.54 3.85
N GLN A 297 15.03 -9.05 2.97
CA GLN A 297 14.13 -8.22 2.18
C GLN A 297 12.84 -7.91 2.95
N LEU A 298 12.33 -6.68 2.79
CA LEU A 298 10.96 -6.34 3.19
C LEU A 298 10.03 -6.89 2.11
N PRO A 299 9.09 -7.82 2.41
CA PRO A 299 8.24 -8.40 1.37
C PRO A 299 7.26 -7.39 0.76
N PHE A 300 6.66 -6.52 1.59
CA PHE A 300 5.65 -5.56 1.16
C PHE A 300 5.88 -4.18 1.76
N LEU A 301 5.48 -3.14 1.00
CA LEU A 301 5.34 -1.78 1.50
C LEU A 301 4.00 -1.24 1.03
N MET A 302 3.15 -0.78 1.97
CA MET A 302 1.83 -0.25 1.69
C MET A 302 1.83 1.27 1.71
N ILE A 303 1.29 1.87 0.66
CA ILE A 303 1.01 3.31 0.61
C ILE A 303 -0.31 3.55 1.34
N GLU A 304 -0.28 4.47 2.27
CA GLU A 304 -1.42 4.90 3.05
C GLU A 304 -1.74 6.35 2.74
N THR A 305 -2.69 6.58 1.82
CA THR A 305 -3.58 5.65 1.11
C THR A 305 -3.62 5.94 -0.40
N TRP A 306 -4.37 5.15 -1.18
CA TRP A 306 -4.69 5.53 -2.55
C TRP A 306 -5.59 6.76 -2.58
N ASN A 307 -6.71 6.74 -1.82
CA ASN A 307 -7.79 7.71 -1.99
C ASN A 307 -8.46 8.21 -0.69
N ASP A 308 -7.80 8.14 0.48
CA ASP A 308 -8.38 8.74 1.68
C ASP A 308 -8.20 10.26 1.66
N TYR A 309 -9.22 10.94 1.15
CA TYR A 309 -9.29 12.39 1.11
C TYR A 309 -9.80 13.01 2.42
N GLU A 310 -10.39 12.21 3.31
CA GLU A 310 -10.92 12.65 4.59
C GLU A 310 -9.81 12.76 5.64
N GLU A 311 -8.82 11.85 5.57
CA GLU A 311 -7.62 11.90 6.41
C GLU A 311 -6.41 12.53 5.69
N GLY A 312 -6.60 13.02 4.46
CA GLY A 312 -5.57 13.76 3.72
C GLY A 312 -4.35 12.91 3.33
N THR A 313 -4.48 11.59 3.30
CA THR A 313 -3.42 10.65 2.95
C THR A 313 -3.46 10.19 1.49
N ALA A 314 -4.45 10.65 0.71
CA ALA A 314 -4.66 10.25 -0.67
C ALA A 314 -3.49 10.63 -1.59
N ILE A 315 -3.05 9.66 -2.43
CA ILE A 315 -2.07 9.89 -3.49
C ILE A 315 -2.65 9.85 -4.91
N GLU A 316 -3.92 9.50 -5.08
CA GLU A 316 -4.60 9.35 -6.38
C GLU A 316 -4.40 10.57 -7.30
N ARG A 317 -4.41 11.78 -6.73
CA ARG A 317 -4.23 13.04 -7.44
C ARG A 317 -2.80 13.60 -7.36
N GLY A 318 -1.86 12.76 -6.91
CA GLY A 318 -0.49 13.15 -6.66
C GLY A 318 -0.23 13.61 -5.23
N VAL A 319 1.05 13.74 -4.89
CA VAL A 319 1.51 14.23 -3.58
C VAL A 319 1.80 15.72 -3.70
N ASP A 320 1.31 16.52 -2.76
CA ASP A 320 1.56 17.97 -2.73
C ASP A 320 3.06 18.26 -2.57
N THR A 321 3.63 18.92 -3.56
CA THR A 321 5.04 19.33 -3.59
C THR A 321 5.24 20.83 -3.36
N CYS A 322 4.21 21.57 -2.96
CA CYS A 322 4.22 23.02 -2.69
C CYS A 322 4.73 23.87 -3.89
N LYS A 323 4.38 23.47 -5.12
CA LYS A 323 4.77 24.20 -6.34
C LYS A 323 3.67 25.16 -6.76
#